data_b50cc29af217c4c9b0c199162b41678c
#
_entry.id   b50cc29af217c4c9b0c199162b41678c
#
_cell.length_a   1.000
_cell.length_b   1.000
_cell.length_c   1.000
_cell.angle_alpha   90.00
_cell.angle_beta   90.00
_cell.angle_gamma   90.00
#
_symmetry.space_group_name_H-M   'P 1'
#
loop_
_entity.id
_entity.type
_entity.pdbx_description
1 polymer ?
#
loop_
_entity_poly.entity_id
_entity_poly.type
_entity_poly.pdbx_seq_one_letter_code
_entity_poly.pdbx_strand_id
1 'polypeptide(L)'
;MNTEYNMPLNQEKIKDDSQKNFENALTRLEEIAAELEKGGLSLADMTALAKEGMELSDYCSAQLKDLETVLLQLQKDSPEGQTWKPFETDADNA
;
A
#
# COMPACT_ATOMS: atom_id res chain seq x y z
N MET A 1 4.07 0.83 36.36
CA MET A 1 4.75 -0.31 35.95
C MET A 1 4.43 -0.67 34.49
N ASN A 2 3.25 -0.54 34.12
CA ASN A 2 2.87 -0.93 32.79
C ASN A 2 2.98 0.16 31.78
N THR A 3 3.23 1.34 32.23
CA THR A 3 3.23 2.46 31.31
C THR A 3 4.30 2.33 30.25
N GLU A 4 5.46 1.90 30.66
CA GLU A 4 6.53 1.80 29.68
C GLU A 4 6.25 0.70 28.69
N TYR A 5 5.52 -0.29 29.09
CA TYR A 5 5.15 -1.31 28.17
C TYR A 5 4.17 -0.79 27.15
N ASN A 6 3.32 0.10 27.61
CA ASN A 6 2.30 0.61 26.72
C ASN A 6 2.88 1.35 25.53
N MET A 7 3.96 2.06 25.76
CA MET A 7 4.54 2.85 24.69
C MET A 7 4.99 1.98 23.52
N PRO A 8 5.83 0.99 23.75
CA PRO A 8 6.24 0.14 22.63
C PRO A 8 5.07 -0.59 22.01
N LEU A 9 4.15 -1.03 22.83
CA LEU A 9 2.99 -1.73 22.33
C LEU A 9 2.15 -0.84 21.44
N ASN A 10 2.02 0.41 21.84
CA ASN A 10 1.24 1.34 21.04
C ASN A 10 1.83 1.52 19.68
N GLN A 11 3.13 1.60 19.59
CA GLN A 11 3.77 1.79 18.31
C GLN A 11 3.60 0.58 17.44
N GLU A 12 3.71 -0.59 18.01
CA GLU A 12 3.50 -1.79 17.24
C GLU A 12 2.06 -1.88 16.75
N LYS A 13 1.16 -1.47 17.59
CA LYS A 13 -0.24 -1.51 17.22
C LYS A 13 -0.53 -0.58 16.06
N ILE A 14 0.06 0.59 16.07
CA ILE A 14 -0.13 1.54 14.99
C ILE A 14 0.39 0.97 13.69
N LYS A 15 1.55 0.34 13.73
CA LYS A 15 2.09 -0.30 12.55
C LYS A 15 1.18 -1.39 12.03
N ASP A 16 0.69 -2.20 12.95
CA ASP A 16 -0.21 -3.26 12.60
C ASP A 16 -1.45 -2.72 11.93
N ASP A 17 -2.00 -1.67 12.50
CA ASP A 17 -3.21 -1.07 11.94
C ASP A 17 -2.97 -0.53 10.55
N SER A 18 -1.84 0.08 10.32
CA SER A 18 -1.52 0.61 9.00
C SER A 18 -1.41 -0.50 7.98
N GLN A 19 -0.73 -1.56 8.35
CA GLN A 19 -0.57 -2.69 7.45
C GLN A 19 -1.91 -3.33 7.15
N LYS A 20 -2.73 -3.48 8.18
CA LYS A 20 -4.03 -4.06 8.03
C LYS A 20 -4.91 -3.21 7.13
N ASN A 21 -4.82 -1.90 7.27
CA ASN A 21 -5.59 -1.01 6.44
C ASN A 21 -5.19 -1.11 4.98
N PHE A 22 -3.90 -1.25 4.74
CA PHE A 22 -3.41 -1.41 3.39
C PHE A 22 -3.92 -2.71 2.79
N GLU A 23 -3.85 -3.79 3.54
CA GLU A 23 -4.31 -5.08 3.08
C GLU A 23 -5.81 -5.08 2.83
N ASN A 24 -6.55 -4.42 3.70
CA ASN A 24 -7.98 -4.32 3.52
C ASN A 24 -8.32 -3.54 2.27
N ALA A 25 -7.58 -2.49 2.01
CA ALA A 25 -7.81 -1.69 0.82
C ALA A 25 -7.53 -2.51 -0.45
N LEU A 26 -6.48 -3.29 -0.43
CA LEU A 26 -6.17 -4.15 -1.56
C LEU A 26 -7.25 -5.18 -1.79
N THR A 27 -7.72 -5.79 -0.72
CA THR A 27 -8.78 -6.78 -0.83
C THR A 27 -10.02 -6.14 -1.41
N ARG A 28 -10.36 -4.95 -0.94
CA ARG A 28 -11.54 -4.28 -1.48
C ARG A 28 -11.36 -3.93 -2.95
N LEU A 29 -10.16 -3.51 -3.32
CA LEU A 29 -9.88 -3.23 -4.74
C LEU A 29 -10.08 -4.48 -5.59
N GLU A 30 -9.64 -5.61 -5.09
CA GLU A 30 -9.82 -6.85 -5.81
C GLU A 30 -11.29 -7.20 -5.96
N GLU A 31 -12.07 -6.95 -4.92
CA GLU A 31 -13.49 -7.19 -4.99
C GLU A 31 -14.16 -6.29 -6.03
N ILE A 32 -13.76 -5.04 -6.04
CA ILE A 32 -14.32 -4.09 -6.99
C ILE A 32 -13.97 -4.51 -8.42
N ALA A 33 -12.72 -4.89 -8.62
CA ALA A 33 -12.31 -5.34 -9.94
C ALA A 33 -13.12 -6.55 -10.39
N ALA A 34 -13.35 -7.47 -9.50
CA ALA A 34 -14.12 -8.66 -9.81
C ALA A 34 -15.55 -8.30 -10.17
N GLU A 35 -16.15 -7.38 -9.43
CA GLU A 35 -17.50 -6.96 -9.70
C GLU A 35 -17.62 -6.28 -11.05
N LEU A 36 -16.67 -5.42 -11.36
CA LEU A 36 -16.70 -4.74 -12.65
C LEU A 36 -16.47 -5.71 -13.80
N GLU A 37 -15.61 -6.67 -13.58
CA GLU A 37 -15.32 -7.67 -14.59
C GLU A 37 -16.52 -8.55 -14.87
N LYS A 38 -17.23 -8.86 -13.82
CA LYS A 38 -18.41 -9.71 -13.94
C LYS A 38 -19.48 -9.06 -14.80
N GLY A 39 -19.59 -7.76 -14.71
CA GLY A 39 -20.58 -7.05 -15.50
C GLY A 39 -21.97 -7.14 -14.92
N GLY A 40 -22.92 -6.68 -15.72
CA GLY A 40 -24.30 -6.73 -15.30
C GLY A 40 -24.72 -5.68 -14.31
N LEU A 41 -23.87 -4.69 -14.10
CA LEU A 41 -24.15 -3.62 -13.17
C LEU A 41 -24.82 -2.46 -13.88
N SER A 42 -25.62 -1.71 -13.15
CA SER A 42 -26.15 -0.46 -13.68
C SER A 42 -25.03 0.55 -13.82
N LEU A 43 -25.27 1.55 -14.65
CA LEU A 43 -24.27 2.60 -14.81
C LEU A 43 -23.98 3.29 -13.49
N ALA A 44 -25.00 3.52 -12.69
CA ALA A 44 -24.80 4.16 -11.41
C ALA A 44 -23.92 3.31 -10.49
N ASP A 45 -24.15 2.01 -10.48
CA ASP A 45 -23.35 1.12 -9.65
C ASP A 45 -21.92 1.06 -10.13
N MET A 46 -21.72 1.01 -11.45
CA MET A 46 -20.37 1.00 -11.97
C MET A 46 -19.63 2.26 -11.61
N THR A 47 -20.31 3.39 -11.70
CA THR A 47 -19.70 4.66 -11.35
C THR A 47 -19.29 4.69 -9.88
N ALA A 48 -20.17 4.21 -9.01
CA ALA A 48 -19.88 4.19 -7.59
C ALA A 48 -18.68 3.30 -7.29
N LEU A 49 -18.64 2.14 -7.90
CA LEU A 49 -17.54 1.22 -7.68
C LEU A 49 -16.24 1.78 -8.22
N ALA A 50 -16.29 2.40 -9.38
CA ALA A 50 -15.10 2.99 -9.96
C ALA A 50 -14.55 4.09 -9.10
N LYS A 51 -15.43 4.90 -8.55
CA LYS A 51 -15.01 5.98 -7.68
C LYS A 51 -14.35 5.43 -6.43
N GLU A 52 -14.98 4.44 -5.82
CA GLU A 52 -14.39 3.82 -4.64
C GLU A 52 -13.05 3.21 -4.98
N GLY A 53 -12.96 2.55 -6.13
CA GLY A 53 -11.70 1.95 -6.54
C GLY A 53 -10.60 2.97 -6.70
N MET A 54 -10.92 4.13 -7.26
CA MET A 54 -9.92 5.17 -7.42
C MET A 54 -9.42 5.67 -6.08
N GLU A 55 -10.32 5.84 -5.14
CA GLU A 55 -9.93 6.30 -3.82
C GLU A 55 -9.03 5.28 -3.12
N LEU A 56 -9.38 4.02 -3.24
CA LEU A 56 -8.57 2.97 -2.65
C LEU A 56 -7.22 2.86 -3.34
N SER A 57 -7.23 3.05 -4.64
CA SER A 57 -6.00 3.00 -5.42
C SER A 57 -5.06 4.11 -5.02
N ASP A 58 -5.61 5.31 -4.81
CA ASP A 58 -4.81 6.43 -4.36
C ASP A 58 -4.20 6.15 -3.00
N TYR A 59 -5.00 5.57 -2.12
CA TYR A 59 -4.49 5.24 -0.79
C TYR A 59 -3.35 4.23 -0.88
N CYS A 60 -3.53 3.19 -1.67
CA CYS A 60 -2.50 2.17 -1.80
C CYS A 60 -1.23 2.73 -2.44
N SER A 61 -1.40 3.58 -3.44
CA SER A 61 -0.25 4.20 -4.08
C SER A 61 0.55 5.04 -3.11
N ALA A 62 -0.14 5.78 -2.25
CA ALA A 62 0.53 6.61 -1.27
C ALA A 62 1.32 5.74 -0.30
N GLN A 63 0.75 4.62 0.11
CA GLN A 63 1.45 3.72 1.01
C GLN A 63 2.69 3.14 0.36
N LEU A 64 2.57 2.75 -0.89
CA LEU A 64 3.71 2.20 -1.60
C LEU A 64 4.80 3.24 -1.79
N LYS A 65 4.40 4.47 -2.03
CA LYS A 65 5.37 5.53 -2.19
C LYS A 65 6.11 5.80 -0.90
N ASP A 66 5.41 5.75 0.21
CA ASP A 66 6.06 5.90 1.50
C ASP A 66 7.09 4.82 1.73
N LEU A 67 6.72 3.59 1.40
CA LEU A 67 7.65 2.48 1.53
C LEU A 67 8.87 2.67 0.64
N GLU A 68 8.64 3.12 -0.57
CA GLU A 68 9.73 3.37 -1.49
C GLU A 68 10.70 4.40 -0.93
N THR A 69 10.15 5.44 -0.34
CA THR A 69 10.99 6.47 0.26
C THR A 69 11.86 5.91 1.37
N VAL A 70 11.27 5.05 2.20
CA VAL A 70 12.03 4.43 3.28
C VAL A 70 13.15 3.56 2.73
N LEU A 71 12.84 2.79 1.70
CA LEU A 71 13.83 1.92 1.10
C LEU A 71 14.99 2.71 0.50
N LEU A 72 14.66 3.80 -0.15
CA LEU A 72 15.70 4.65 -0.72
C LEU A 72 16.58 5.24 0.37
N GLN A 73 15.97 5.61 1.49
CA GLN A 73 16.73 6.16 2.60
C GLN A 73 17.67 5.11 3.17
N LEU A 74 17.21 3.89 3.28
CA LEU A 74 18.04 2.81 3.78
C LEU A 74 19.22 2.55 2.85
N GLN A 75 18.96 2.59 1.56
CA GLN A 75 20.01 2.39 0.59
C GLN A 75 21.07 3.49 0.70
N LYS A 76 20.62 4.70 0.90
CA LYS A 76 21.50 5.83 1.00
C LYS A 76 22.40 5.73 2.24
N ASP A 77 21.83 5.22 3.33
CA ASP A 77 22.57 5.11 4.57
C ASP A 77 23.49 3.92 4.63
N SER A 78 23.36 3.03 3.68
CA SER A 78 24.18 1.82 3.67
C SER A 78 25.62 2.17 3.30
N PRO A 79 26.58 1.54 3.93
CA PRO A 79 27.98 1.78 3.57
C PRO A 79 28.28 1.43 2.13
N GLU A 80 27.67 0.41 1.64
CA GLU A 80 27.84 0.00 0.26
C GLU A 80 26.80 0.57 -0.63
N GLY A 81 25.82 1.15 -0.08
CA GLY A 81 24.78 1.91 -0.69
C GLY A 81 24.27 1.52 -2.07
N GLN A 82 25.14 1.11 -2.91
CA GLN A 82 24.77 0.88 -4.29
C GLN A 82 24.57 -0.58 -4.62
N THR A 83 24.71 -1.45 -3.66
CA THR A 83 24.61 -2.85 -3.95
C THR A 83 23.18 -3.28 -4.23
N TRP A 84 22.25 -2.52 -3.73
CA TRP A 84 20.84 -2.86 -3.87
C TRP A 84 20.19 -1.95 -4.89
N LYS A 85 19.49 -2.53 -5.84
CA LYS A 85 18.83 -1.78 -6.89
C LYS A 85 17.43 -2.25 -7.10
N PRO A 86 16.54 -1.33 -7.42
CA PRO A 86 15.16 -1.72 -7.69
C PRO A 86 15.02 -2.53 -8.98
N PHE A 87 14.02 -3.31 -9.01
CA PHE A 87 13.72 -4.10 -10.18
C PHE A 87 13.35 -3.33 -11.38
N GLU A 88 12.65 -2.27 -11.18
CA GLU A 88 12.11 -1.53 -12.30
C GLU A 88 13.20 -1.05 -13.21
N THR A 89 14.40 -1.00 -12.72
CA THR A 89 15.51 -0.66 -13.58
C THR A 89 15.63 -1.63 -14.73
N ASP A 90 15.44 -2.88 -14.42
CA ASP A 90 15.50 -3.90 -15.44
C ASP A 90 14.35 -3.79 -16.40
N ALA A 91 13.18 -3.52 -15.85
CA ALA A 91 12.01 -3.37 -16.68
C ALA A 91 12.16 -2.22 -17.64
N ASP A 92 12.75 -1.15 -17.17
CA ASP A 92 12.94 0.00 -18.03
C ASP A 92 13.85 -0.30 -19.19
N ASN A 93 14.82 -1.14 -18.93
CA ASN A 93 15.76 -1.50 -19.97
C ASN A 93 15.16 -2.41 -21.02
N ALA A 94 14.16 -3.13 -20.60
CA ALA A 94 13.51 -4.03 -21.51
C ALA A 94 12.69 -3.25 -22.50
#